data_4bb527e55fceb97421c6b13820bb8f07
#
_entry.id   4bb527e55fceb97421c6b13820bb8f07
#
_cell.length_a   1.000
_cell.length_b   1.000
_cell.length_c   1.000
_cell.angle_alpha   90.00
_cell.angle_beta   90.00
_cell.angle_gamma   90.00
#
_symmetry.space_group_name_H-M   'P 1'
#
loop_
_entity.id
_entity.type
_entity.pdbx_description
1 polymer ?
#
loop_
_entity_poly.entity_id
_entity_poly.type
_entity_poly.pdbx_seq_one_letter_code
_entity_poly.pdbx_strand_id
1 'polypeptide(L)'
;FGQLEAGVTDKSWADEFFVSASVSKIDKELQTGSVQSWVYGMAERNTESANVSVRYNKADFLVKDLDVHASLSQTWDHSQTVDTVFRKYYWDGSYIKNASSEIRGRGKSLRHYKRPMTIVRSNAEYRFNDKHSLNLNYVLNRAGNKQYDEMDKTYVPTNDVLVKHIVGLSYNQSFLDGKLNNVFFLKDYINHLKVEQTELSFITGSDAVKPSNTQSYWGYGVGTRLTVSEPWAIKASYEHSVRLPIARELLGNGSTIYPNIALRPESSENFNLGLFGNITLAPSHHLYYEVNGFI
;
A
#
# COMPACT_ATOMS: atom_id res chain seq x y z
N PHE A 1 -20.68 3.72 8.75
CA PHE A 1 -19.93 4.20 7.59
C PHE A 1 -20.74 5.28 6.87
N GLY A 2 -20.10 6.39 6.52
CA GLY A 2 -20.66 7.45 5.70
C GLY A 2 -19.60 7.96 4.72
N GLN A 3 -20.04 8.28 3.49
CA GLN A 3 -19.17 8.85 2.45
C GLN A 3 -19.95 9.90 1.67
N LEU A 4 -19.26 10.98 1.34
CA LEU A 4 -19.73 12.05 0.47
C LEU A 4 -18.65 12.30 -0.59
N GLU A 5 -19.04 12.46 -1.84
CA GLU A 5 -18.19 12.90 -2.94
C GLU A 5 -18.90 14.01 -3.72
N ALA A 6 -18.16 15.06 -4.04
CA ALA A 6 -18.63 16.15 -4.89
C ALA A 6 -17.51 16.57 -5.83
N GLY A 7 -17.86 17.06 -7.02
CA GLY A 7 -16.87 17.48 -7.99
C GLY A 7 -17.47 18.21 -9.16
N VAL A 8 -16.60 18.54 -10.07
CA VAL A 8 -16.93 19.20 -11.35
C VAL A 8 -16.24 18.48 -12.50
N THR A 9 -16.87 18.49 -13.66
CA THR A 9 -16.34 17.95 -14.90
C THR A 9 -16.36 19.02 -15.99
N ASP A 10 -15.55 18.82 -17.01
CA ASP A 10 -15.55 19.62 -18.26
C ASP A 10 -15.35 21.12 -18.01
N LYS A 11 -14.40 21.46 -17.12
CA LYS A 11 -13.97 22.85 -16.90
C LYS A 11 -12.68 23.14 -17.67
N SER A 12 -12.45 24.41 -18.00
CA SER A 12 -11.22 24.81 -18.68
C SER A 12 -9.94 24.43 -17.93
N TRP A 13 -10.01 24.38 -16.61
CA TRP A 13 -8.88 24.07 -15.72
C TRP A 13 -8.81 22.60 -15.28
N ALA A 14 -9.89 21.81 -15.47
CA ALA A 14 -9.93 20.38 -15.12
C ALA A 14 -11.00 19.67 -15.95
N ASP A 15 -10.66 18.51 -16.50
CA ASP A 15 -11.65 17.62 -17.12
C ASP A 15 -12.45 16.90 -16.03
N GLU A 16 -11.76 16.55 -14.92
CA GLU A 16 -12.39 16.04 -13.71
C GLU A 16 -11.69 16.60 -12.47
N PHE A 17 -12.45 17.13 -11.54
CA PHE A 17 -12.01 17.46 -10.21
C PHE A 17 -13.03 17.01 -9.17
N PHE A 18 -12.63 16.11 -8.29
CA PHE A 18 -13.50 15.54 -7.25
C PHE A 18 -12.84 15.65 -5.88
N VAL A 19 -13.66 15.91 -4.88
CA VAL A 19 -13.29 15.87 -3.47
C VAL A 19 -14.23 14.89 -2.79
N SER A 20 -13.67 13.95 -2.02
CA SER A 20 -14.46 13.02 -1.21
C SER A 20 -14.03 13.05 0.25
N ALA A 21 -14.99 12.80 1.13
CA ALA A 21 -14.76 12.60 2.55
C ALA A 21 -15.52 11.35 3.02
N SER A 22 -14.90 10.56 3.87
CA SER A 22 -15.56 9.40 4.47
C SER A 22 -15.19 9.25 5.94
N VAL A 23 -16.12 8.68 6.69
CA VAL A 23 -15.94 8.33 8.11
C VAL A 23 -16.44 6.92 8.35
N SER A 24 -15.76 6.19 9.23
CA SER A 24 -16.21 4.87 9.66
C SER A 24 -15.93 4.67 11.14
N LYS A 25 -16.78 3.86 11.79
CA LYS A 25 -16.59 3.38 13.15
C LYS A 25 -16.88 1.89 13.19
N ILE A 26 -15.99 1.12 13.84
CA ILE A 26 -16.11 -0.31 14.03
C ILE A 26 -15.81 -0.61 15.49
N ASP A 27 -16.77 -1.17 16.19
CA ASP A 27 -16.61 -1.72 17.52
C ASP A 27 -16.58 -3.24 17.39
N LYS A 28 -15.53 -3.88 17.90
CA LYS A 28 -15.29 -5.32 17.74
C LYS A 28 -14.92 -5.95 19.06
N GLU A 29 -15.68 -6.95 19.47
CA GLU A 29 -15.30 -7.89 20.53
C GLU A 29 -14.19 -8.81 20.01
N LEU A 30 -13.13 -8.98 20.77
CA LEU A 30 -12.06 -9.88 20.46
C LEU A 30 -12.34 -11.24 21.08
N GLN A 31 -12.40 -12.30 20.28
CA GLN A 31 -12.75 -13.64 20.77
C GLN A 31 -11.54 -14.45 21.17
N THR A 32 -10.43 -14.29 20.45
CA THR A 32 -9.20 -15.06 20.70
C THR A 32 -7.95 -14.24 20.43
N GLY A 33 -6.84 -14.67 21.02
CA GLY A 33 -5.50 -14.24 20.68
C GLY A 33 -4.98 -14.84 19.37
N SER A 34 -3.66 -14.87 19.22
CA SER A 34 -2.98 -15.51 18.09
C SER A 34 -3.16 -17.02 18.07
N VAL A 35 -3.47 -17.63 19.21
CA VAL A 35 -3.81 -19.06 19.36
C VAL A 35 -5.23 -19.18 19.88
N GLN A 36 -6.02 -20.09 19.29
CA GLN A 36 -7.42 -20.30 19.65
C GLN A 36 -7.65 -20.79 21.10
N SER A 37 -6.63 -21.33 21.74
CA SER A 37 -6.70 -21.72 23.16
C SER A 37 -6.75 -20.53 24.13
N TRP A 38 -6.48 -19.32 23.64
CA TRP A 38 -6.56 -18.10 24.43
C TRP A 38 -7.85 -17.37 24.12
N VAL A 39 -8.88 -17.68 24.91
CA VAL A 39 -10.22 -17.11 24.74
C VAL A 39 -10.33 -15.82 25.50
N TYR A 40 -10.81 -14.78 24.83
CA TYR A 40 -11.12 -13.48 25.40
C TYR A 40 -12.64 -13.36 25.58
N GLY A 41 -13.08 -12.68 26.61
CA GLY A 41 -14.49 -12.51 26.89
C GLY A 41 -14.95 -11.05 27.00
N MET A 42 -14.04 -10.17 27.39
CA MET A 42 -14.35 -8.73 27.60
C MET A 42 -13.36 -7.82 26.88
N ALA A 43 -12.42 -8.41 26.14
CA ALA A 43 -11.47 -7.64 25.37
C ALA A 43 -12.11 -7.10 24.11
N GLU A 44 -11.94 -5.80 23.85
CA GLU A 44 -12.59 -5.09 22.75
C GLU A 44 -11.55 -4.30 21.93
N ARG A 45 -11.91 -4.01 20.68
CA ARG A 45 -11.21 -3.07 19.84
C ARG A 45 -12.19 -2.14 19.14
N ASN A 46 -12.08 -0.86 19.43
CA ASN A 46 -12.84 0.20 18.81
C ASN A 46 -11.95 0.91 17.80
N THR A 47 -12.42 1.08 16.57
CA THR A 47 -11.65 1.73 15.50
C THR A 47 -12.50 2.80 14.86
N GLU A 48 -11.96 4.00 14.78
CA GLU A 48 -12.54 5.15 14.09
C GLU A 48 -11.58 5.56 12.97
N SER A 49 -12.14 5.82 11.80
CA SER A 49 -11.37 6.24 10.62
C SER A 49 -12.07 7.41 9.94
N ALA A 50 -11.28 8.40 9.55
CA ALA A 50 -11.70 9.49 8.68
C ALA A 50 -10.75 9.60 7.50
N ASN A 51 -11.30 9.85 6.32
CA ASN A 51 -10.53 10.04 5.10
C ASN A 51 -11.02 11.26 4.34
N VAL A 52 -10.09 12.00 3.75
CA VAL A 52 -10.37 13.03 2.75
C VAL A 52 -9.51 12.73 1.54
N SER A 53 -10.10 12.79 0.34
CA SER A 53 -9.34 12.63 -0.89
C SER A 53 -9.71 13.63 -1.96
N VAL A 54 -8.75 13.92 -2.83
CA VAL A 54 -8.89 14.80 -3.99
C VAL A 54 -8.39 14.04 -5.21
N ARG A 55 -9.13 14.16 -6.32
CA ARG A 55 -8.75 13.63 -7.63
C ARG A 55 -8.83 14.73 -8.67
N TYR A 56 -7.82 14.82 -9.51
CA TYR A 56 -7.70 15.80 -10.59
C TYR A 56 -7.21 15.11 -11.85
N ASN A 57 -7.89 15.36 -12.96
CA ASN A 57 -7.52 14.91 -14.30
C ASN A 57 -7.62 16.07 -15.28
N LYS A 58 -6.62 16.19 -16.14
CA LYS A 58 -6.59 17.19 -17.20
C LYS A 58 -5.80 16.69 -18.40
N ALA A 59 -6.46 16.58 -19.55
CA ALA A 59 -5.82 16.42 -20.83
C ALA A 59 -5.34 17.77 -21.35
N ASP A 60 -4.30 17.77 -22.18
CA ASP A 60 -3.68 18.98 -22.73
C ASP A 60 -3.33 20.02 -21.63
N PHE A 61 -2.78 19.57 -20.50
CA PHE A 61 -2.44 20.42 -19.36
C PHE A 61 -1.28 21.36 -19.72
N LEU A 62 -1.51 22.68 -19.68
CA LEU A 62 -0.59 23.75 -20.04
C LEU A 62 -0.10 23.73 -21.50
N VAL A 63 0.16 22.57 -22.06
CA VAL A 63 0.59 22.37 -23.44
C VAL A 63 -0.20 21.19 -24.04
N LYS A 64 -0.40 21.24 -25.35
CA LYS A 64 -1.06 20.18 -26.10
C LYS A 64 -0.31 18.85 -25.92
N ASP A 65 -1.03 17.75 -25.89
CA ASP A 65 -0.51 16.37 -25.76
C ASP A 65 0.20 16.07 -24.42
N LEU A 66 0.03 16.92 -23.40
CA LEU A 66 0.43 16.66 -22.02
C LEU A 66 -0.80 16.33 -21.17
N ASP A 67 -0.96 15.10 -20.79
CA ASP A 67 -2.04 14.66 -19.89
C ASP A 67 -1.53 14.50 -18.46
N VAL A 68 -2.29 14.99 -17.48
CA VAL A 68 -1.94 14.96 -16.07
C VAL A 68 -3.08 14.33 -15.26
N HIS A 69 -2.73 13.38 -14.42
CA HIS A 69 -3.62 12.78 -13.42
C HIS A 69 -2.97 12.92 -12.04
N ALA A 70 -3.72 13.41 -11.07
CA ALA A 70 -3.23 13.54 -9.70
C ALA A 70 -4.29 13.11 -8.69
N SER A 71 -3.86 12.49 -7.60
CA SER A 71 -4.72 12.21 -6.46
C SER A 71 -3.97 12.37 -5.16
N LEU A 72 -4.67 12.87 -4.15
CA LEU A 72 -4.22 12.98 -2.77
C LEU A 72 -5.26 12.31 -1.88
N SER A 73 -4.82 11.47 -0.96
CA SER A 73 -5.67 10.91 0.09
C SER A 73 -4.99 11.07 1.44
N GLN A 74 -5.72 11.59 2.41
CA GLN A 74 -5.31 11.68 3.80
C GLN A 74 -6.29 10.88 4.65
N THR A 75 -5.77 9.87 5.36
CA THR A 75 -6.52 9.03 6.29
C THR A 75 -6.03 9.25 7.71
N TRP A 76 -6.93 9.25 8.66
CA TRP A 76 -6.65 9.24 10.10
C TRP A 76 -7.36 8.04 10.71
N ASP A 77 -6.58 7.03 11.05
CA ASP A 77 -7.06 5.84 11.77
C ASP A 77 -6.71 5.95 13.24
N HIS A 78 -7.69 5.76 14.10
CA HIS A 78 -7.54 5.65 15.54
C HIS A 78 -8.17 4.36 16.01
N SER A 79 -7.37 3.46 16.56
CA SER A 79 -7.83 2.21 17.14
C SER A 79 -7.49 2.17 18.63
N GLN A 80 -8.47 1.78 19.46
CA GLN A 80 -8.31 1.60 20.88
C GLN A 80 -8.54 0.12 21.20
N THR A 81 -7.64 -0.50 21.94
CA THR A 81 -7.81 -1.86 22.47
C THR A 81 -8.02 -1.76 23.98
N VAL A 82 -9.11 -2.32 24.45
CA VAL A 82 -9.53 -2.37 25.85
C VAL A 82 -9.20 -3.77 26.40
N ASP A 83 -8.36 -3.84 27.43
CA ASP A 83 -7.95 -5.08 28.12
C ASP A 83 -7.85 -4.79 29.62
N THR A 84 -9.01 -4.72 30.28
CA THR A 84 -9.12 -4.23 31.66
C THR A 84 -9.57 -5.27 32.68
N VAL A 85 -9.83 -6.50 32.24
CA VAL A 85 -10.44 -7.55 33.06
C VAL A 85 -9.42 -8.63 33.41
N PHE A 86 -9.33 -8.99 34.68
CA PHE A 86 -8.48 -10.04 35.22
C PHE A 86 -9.23 -11.38 35.29
N ARG A 87 -9.51 -11.97 34.10
CA ARG A 87 -10.20 -13.26 33.96
C ARG A 87 -9.56 -14.08 32.86
N LYS A 88 -9.60 -15.40 33.01
CA LYS A 88 -9.31 -16.35 31.95
C LYS A 88 -10.63 -16.99 31.54
N TYR A 89 -11.02 -16.81 30.30
CA TYR A 89 -12.24 -17.35 29.73
C TYR A 89 -12.03 -18.68 29.04
N TYR A 90 -13.12 -19.43 28.90
CA TYR A 90 -13.22 -20.69 28.17
C TYR A 90 -14.29 -20.56 27.09
N TRP A 91 -14.26 -21.47 26.12
CA TRP A 91 -15.19 -21.43 24.98
C TRP A 91 -16.67 -21.63 25.36
N ASP A 92 -16.96 -22.18 26.49
CA ASP A 92 -18.32 -22.32 27.05
C ASP A 92 -18.84 -21.06 27.74
N GLY A 93 -18.04 -19.97 27.72
CA GLY A 93 -18.36 -18.70 28.38
C GLY A 93 -18.04 -18.66 29.88
N SER A 94 -17.60 -19.77 30.45
CA SER A 94 -17.14 -19.81 31.84
C SER A 94 -15.82 -19.06 32.01
N TYR A 95 -15.53 -18.62 33.23
CA TYR A 95 -14.26 -17.98 33.52
C TYR A 95 -13.76 -18.26 34.94
N ILE A 96 -12.48 -18.09 35.13
CA ILE A 96 -11.83 -18.06 36.45
C ILE A 96 -11.14 -16.71 36.66
N LYS A 97 -10.99 -16.28 37.93
CA LYS A 97 -10.15 -15.12 38.25
C LYS A 97 -8.72 -15.41 37.86
N ASN A 98 -8.07 -14.41 37.29
CA ASN A 98 -6.69 -14.49 36.84
C ASN A 98 -5.89 -13.32 37.44
N ALA A 99 -4.58 -13.47 37.59
CA ALA A 99 -3.67 -12.42 38.03
C ALA A 99 -3.25 -11.46 36.89
N SER A 100 -3.59 -11.83 35.66
CA SER A 100 -3.23 -11.08 34.47
C SER A 100 -4.46 -10.72 33.63
N SER A 101 -4.34 -9.66 32.81
CA SER A 101 -5.36 -9.31 31.82
C SER A 101 -5.43 -10.32 30.67
N GLU A 102 -6.49 -10.23 29.86
CA GLU A 102 -6.81 -11.23 28.85
C GLU A 102 -5.79 -11.25 27.69
N ILE A 103 -5.42 -10.07 27.16
CA ILE A 103 -4.55 -9.97 25.98
C ILE A 103 -3.08 -9.88 26.36
N ARG A 104 -2.75 -9.00 27.31
CA ARG A 104 -1.38 -8.62 27.59
C ARG A 104 -0.68 -9.51 28.61
N GLY A 105 -1.43 -10.26 29.40
CA GLY A 105 -0.87 -11.04 30.49
C GLY A 105 -0.20 -10.22 31.60
N ARG A 106 -0.50 -8.92 31.66
CA ARG A 106 0.02 -7.94 32.64
C ARG A 106 -1.12 -7.22 33.35
N GLY A 107 -0.95 -5.98 33.71
CA GLY A 107 -1.99 -5.11 34.26
C GLY A 107 -3.05 -4.70 33.22
N LYS A 108 -3.97 -3.85 33.68
CA LYS A 108 -4.97 -3.24 32.81
C LYS A 108 -4.32 -2.41 31.70
N SER A 109 -4.87 -2.47 30.51
CA SER A 109 -4.39 -1.77 29.34
C SER A 109 -5.53 -1.08 28.61
N LEU A 110 -5.35 0.17 28.26
CA LEU A 110 -6.19 0.94 27.35
C LEU A 110 -5.28 1.52 26.28
N ARG A 111 -5.01 0.70 25.25
CA ARG A 111 -3.98 0.99 24.27
C ARG A 111 -4.53 1.66 23.02
N HIS A 112 -3.95 2.78 22.69
CA HIS A 112 -4.27 3.57 21.51
C HIS A 112 -3.25 3.39 20.40
N TYR A 113 -3.77 3.30 19.17
CA TYR A 113 -3.01 3.27 17.92
C TYR A 113 -3.53 4.36 17.01
N LYS A 114 -2.71 5.36 16.69
CA LYS A 114 -3.05 6.43 15.74
C LYS A 114 -2.15 6.27 14.52
N ARG A 115 -2.78 6.13 13.35
CA ARG A 115 -2.10 5.86 12.07
C ARG A 115 -2.53 6.85 11.00
N PRO A 116 -2.04 8.09 11.03
CA PRO A 116 -2.23 9.00 9.92
C PRO A 116 -1.49 8.45 8.69
N MET A 117 -2.17 8.44 7.54
CA MET A 117 -1.60 8.00 6.28
C MET A 117 -1.90 9.01 5.18
N THR A 118 -0.85 9.47 4.51
CA THR A 118 -0.94 10.34 3.33
C THR A 118 -0.50 9.56 2.10
N ILE A 119 -1.32 9.55 1.06
CA ILE A 119 -0.97 8.97 -0.23
C ILE A 119 -1.14 10.04 -1.29
N VAL A 120 -0.08 10.32 -2.04
CA VAL A 120 -0.13 11.13 -3.26
C VAL A 120 0.22 10.23 -4.44
N ARG A 121 -0.54 10.34 -5.50
CA ARG A 121 -0.21 9.74 -6.79
C ARG A 121 -0.33 10.81 -7.85
N SER A 122 0.66 10.90 -8.71
CA SER A 122 0.58 11.74 -9.90
C SER A 122 1.18 11.01 -11.09
N ASN A 123 0.60 11.27 -12.23
CA ASN A 123 1.04 10.79 -13.52
C ASN A 123 1.03 11.95 -14.50
N ALA A 124 2.08 12.09 -15.29
CA ALA A 124 2.14 13.01 -16.39
C ALA A 124 2.63 12.27 -17.63
N GLU A 125 1.82 12.25 -18.66
CA GLU A 125 2.17 11.65 -19.95
C GLU A 125 2.27 12.74 -21.02
N TYR A 126 3.41 12.80 -21.69
CA TYR A 126 3.62 13.68 -22.83
C TYR A 126 3.80 12.86 -24.11
N ARG A 127 2.91 13.08 -25.09
CA ARG A 127 2.98 12.48 -26.42
C ARG A 127 3.73 13.39 -27.37
N PHE A 128 4.96 12.98 -27.73
CA PHE A 128 5.76 13.70 -28.74
C PHE A 128 5.11 13.62 -30.13
N ASN A 129 4.52 12.46 -30.41
CA ASN A 129 3.79 12.13 -31.63
C ASN A 129 3.07 10.78 -31.43
N ASP A 130 2.38 10.28 -32.47
CA ASP A 130 1.62 9.01 -32.41
C ASP A 130 2.47 7.77 -32.12
N LYS A 131 3.80 7.88 -32.19
CA LYS A 131 4.74 6.74 -32.02
C LYS A 131 5.54 6.81 -30.73
N HIS A 132 5.61 7.95 -30.07
CA HIS A 132 6.51 8.16 -28.94
C HIS A 132 5.82 8.94 -27.82
N SER A 133 5.84 8.38 -26.62
CA SER A 133 5.41 9.08 -25.41
C SER A 133 6.39 8.86 -24.26
N LEU A 134 6.43 9.83 -23.35
CA LEU A 134 7.14 9.77 -22.09
C LEU A 134 6.13 9.89 -20.96
N ASN A 135 6.24 9.02 -19.98
CA ASN A 135 5.34 9.00 -18.84
C ASN A 135 6.15 9.09 -17.55
N LEU A 136 5.82 10.07 -16.72
CA LEU A 136 6.36 10.26 -15.37
C LEU A 136 5.31 9.90 -14.34
N ASN A 137 5.65 8.96 -13.45
CA ASN A 137 4.83 8.56 -12.33
C ASN A 137 5.49 8.94 -11.02
N TYR A 138 4.71 9.44 -10.08
CA TYR A 138 5.16 9.70 -8.73
C TYR A 138 4.15 9.17 -7.72
N VAL A 139 4.65 8.42 -6.73
CA VAL A 139 3.86 7.96 -5.59
C VAL A 139 4.57 8.34 -4.31
N LEU A 140 3.88 9.07 -3.45
CA LEU A 140 4.25 9.29 -2.06
C LEU A 140 3.32 8.46 -1.17
N ASN A 141 3.90 7.69 -0.24
CA ASN A 141 3.17 7.05 0.85
C ASN A 141 3.86 7.41 2.17
N ARG A 142 3.17 8.17 3.01
CA ARG A 142 3.62 8.50 4.37
C ARG A 142 2.68 7.84 5.36
N ALA A 143 3.23 7.01 6.25
CA ALA A 143 2.49 6.36 7.32
C ALA A 143 3.10 6.73 8.67
N GLY A 144 2.29 7.27 9.56
CA GLY A 144 2.63 7.47 10.97
C GLY A 144 2.23 6.25 11.82
N ASN A 145 2.87 6.05 12.93
CA ASN A 145 2.53 5.02 13.91
C ASN A 145 2.76 5.57 15.33
N LYS A 146 1.72 6.14 15.91
CA LYS A 146 1.76 6.62 17.28
C LYS A 146 0.99 5.65 18.18
N GLN A 147 1.69 5.15 19.21
CA GLN A 147 1.10 4.22 20.18
C GLN A 147 1.32 4.75 21.58
N TYR A 148 0.33 4.61 22.45
CA TYR A 148 0.41 4.91 23.88
C TYR A 148 -0.64 4.11 24.65
N ASP A 149 -0.43 3.96 25.94
CA ASP A 149 -1.37 3.28 26.84
C ASP A 149 -1.76 4.22 28.00
N GLU A 150 -3.05 4.35 28.27
CA GLU A 150 -3.54 5.25 29.33
C GLU A 150 -3.42 4.61 30.73
N MET A 151 -3.48 3.28 30.80
CA MET A 151 -3.50 2.53 32.05
C MET A 151 -2.16 1.88 32.39
N ASP A 152 -1.45 1.36 31.38
CA ASP A 152 -0.14 0.78 31.58
C ASP A 152 0.94 1.87 31.52
N LYS A 153 1.33 2.37 32.70
CA LYS A 153 2.35 3.41 32.84
C LYS A 153 3.77 2.92 32.53
N THR A 154 3.95 1.60 32.40
CA THR A 154 5.25 1.02 32.02
C THR A 154 5.40 0.94 30.49
N TYR A 155 4.33 1.19 29.75
CA TYR A 155 4.36 1.22 28.30
C TYR A 155 5.13 2.44 27.80
N VAL A 156 6.11 2.19 26.94
CA VAL A 156 6.89 3.24 26.29
C VAL A 156 6.14 3.68 25.02
N PRO A 157 5.64 4.94 24.95
CA PRO A 157 4.97 5.43 23.76
C PRO A 157 5.90 5.44 22.55
N THR A 158 5.34 5.21 21.35
CA THR A 158 6.06 5.31 20.08
C THR A 158 5.44 6.36 19.17
N ASN A 159 6.26 6.97 18.32
CA ASN A 159 5.81 7.94 17.32
C ASN A 159 6.68 7.83 16.06
N ASP A 160 6.51 6.71 15.34
CA ASP A 160 7.32 6.37 14.20
C ASP A 160 6.71 6.90 12.90
N VAL A 161 7.56 7.13 11.91
CA VAL A 161 7.13 7.60 10.59
C VAL A 161 7.90 6.84 9.52
N LEU A 162 7.14 6.31 8.57
CA LEU A 162 7.65 5.74 7.32
C LEU A 162 7.21 6.62 6.16
N VAL A 163 8.15 7.09 5.36
CA VAL A 163 7.88 7.83 4.11
C VAL A 163 8.51 7.07 2.95
N LYS A 164 7.72 6.81 1.93
CA LYS A 164 8.17 6.18 0.69
C LYS A 164 7.88 7.09 -0.47
N HIS A 165 8.87 7.31 -1.32
CA HIS A 165 8.72 7.92 -2.61
C HIS A 165 9.04 6.88 -3.67
N ILE A 166 8.22 6.82 -4.71
CA ILE A 166 8.49 6.02 -5.90
C ILE A 166 8.37 6.98 -7.09
N VAL A 167 9.47 7.18 -7.78
CA VAL A 167 9.52 7.94 -9.02
C VAL A 167 9.75 6.97 -10.14
N GLY A 168 8.87 6.94 -11.13
CA GLY A 168 8.97 6.06 -12.29
C GLY A 168 8.95 6.88 -13.58
N LEU A 169 9.90 6.64 -14.45
CA LEU A 169 9.95 7.19 -15.81
C LEU A 169 9.79 6.05 -16.79
N SER A 170 8.86 6.17 -17.74
CA SER A 170 8.73 5.20 -18.82
C SER A 170 8.67 5.89 -20.17
N TYR A 171 9.33 5.26 -21.15
CA TYR A 171 9.32 5.68 -22.54
C TYR A 171 8.63 4.61 -23.38
N ASN A 172 7.59 5.02 -24.08
CA ASN A 172 6.78 4.15 -24.92
C ASN A 172 7.08 4.41 -26.39
N GLN A 173 7.15 3.34 -27.17
CA GLN A 173 7.37 3.37 -28.62
C GLN A 173 6.33 2.51 -29.32
N SER A 174 5.82 3.01 -30.45
CA SER A 174 4.91 2.27 -31.33
C SER A 174 5.43 2.33 -32.77
N PHE A 175 5.68 1.16 -33.36
CA PHE A 175 6.19 1.01 -34.71
C PHE A 175 5.31 0.05 -35.53
N LEU A 176 5.58 -0.05 -36.83
CA LEU A 176 4.90 -0.95 -37.75
C LEU A 176 3.37 -0.77 -37.72
N ASP A 177 2.91 0.49 -37.74
CA ASP A 177 1.50 0.86 -37.66
C ASP A 177 0.80 0.28 -36.41
N GLY A 178 1.48 0.39 -35.24
CA GLY A 178 0.98 -0.09 -33.97
C GLY A 178 1.18 -1.59 -33.70
N LYS A 179 1.76 -2.33 -34.63
CA LYS A 179 1.99 -3.77 -34.44
C LYS A 179 3.12 -4.08 -33.48
N LEU A 180 4.14 -3.22 -33.39
CA LEU A 180 5.26 -3.36 -32.45
C LEU A 180 5.19 -2.23 -31.43
N ASN A 181 4.96 -2.58 -30.17
CA ASN A 181 4.94 -1.64 -29.05
C ASN A 181 6.01 -2.03 -28.04
N ASN A 182 6.83 -1.07 -27.66
CA ASN A 182 7.88 -1.25 -26.67
C ASN A 182 7.67 -0.26 -25.52
N VAL A 183 8.02 -0.67 -24.32
CA VAL A 183 8.10 0.17 -23.14
C VAL A 183 9.43 -0.06 -22.44
N PHE A 184 10.12 1.00 -22.12
CA PHE A 184 11.33 1.01 -21.28
C PHE A 184 11.02 1.80 -20.03
N PHE A 185 11.38 1.32 -18.87
CA PHE A 185 11.10 2.04 -17.64
C PHE A 185 12.24 1.95 -16.62
N LEU A 186 12.33 3.00 -15.83
CA LEU A 186 13.23 3.13 -14.70
C LEU A 186 12.43 3.62 -13.49
N LYS A 187 12.67 3.06 -12.32
CA LYS A 187 12.01 3.42 -11.07
C LYS A 187 13.05 3.68 -9.99
N ASP A 188 12.88 4.73 -9.22
CA ASP A 188 13.62 4.97 -7.98
C ASP A 188 12.69 4.82 -6.79
N TYR A 189 13.04 3.94 -5.86
CA TYR A 189 12.32 3.65 -4.64
C TYR A 189 13.09 4.22 -3.46
N ILE A 190 12.63 5.35 -2.92
CA ILE A 190 13.24 6.00 -1.77
C ILE A 190 12.41 5.68 -0.54
N ASN A 191 13.07 5.11 0.48
CA ASN A 191 12.46 4.73 1.74
C ASN A 191 13.13 5.51 2.88
N HIS A 192 12.34 6.30 3.61
CA HIS A 192 12.79 7.02 4.79
C HIS A 192 12.01 6.53 6.01
N LEU A 193 12.73 5.91 6.96
CA LEU A 193 12.19 5.42 8.21
C LEU A 193 12.76 6.25 9.36
N LYS A 194 11.88 6.81 10.19
CA LYS A 194 12.21 7.45 11.46
C LYS A 194 11.52 6.68 12.59
N VAL A 195 12.29 6.18 13.53
CA VAL A 195 11.82 5.49 14.73
C VAL A 195 12.20 6.31 15.95
N GLU A 196 11.24 6.62 16.81
CA GLU A 196 11.47 7.51 17.95
C GLU A 196 11.97 6.76 19.18
N GLN A 197 11.57 5.50 19.37
CA GLN A 197 12.07 4.66 20.45
C GLN A 197 12.14 3.18 20.05
N THR A 198 13.16 2.52 20.54
CA THR A 198 13.41 1.10 20.35
C THR A 198 13.04 0.31 21.60
N GLU A 199 11.78 -0.12 21.77
CA GLU A 199 11.52 -1.36 22.54
C GLU A 199 12.23 -2.58 21.91
N LEU A 200 12.84 -2.37 20.76
CA LEU A 200 13.55 -3.33 19.92
C LEU A 200 14.94 -3.70 20.42
N SER A 201 15.46 -3.03 21.43
CA SER A 201 16.74 -3.41 22.05
C SER A 201 16.73 -4.85 22.58
N PHE A 202 15.56 -5.39 22.90
CA PHE A 202 15.40 -6.80 23.30
C PHE A 202 15.50 -7.81 22.16
N ILE A 203 15.22 -7.41 20.92
CA ILE A 203 15.11 -8.34 19.77
C ILE A 203 16.35 -8.26 18.86
N THR A 204 16.97 -7.10 18.74
CA THR A 204 18.02 -6.85 17.73
C THR A 204 19.43 -6.67 18.27
N GLY A 205 19.63 -6.66 19.59
CA GLY A 205 20.92 -6.22 20.17
C GLY A 205 21.14 -4.71 19.97
N SER A 206 21.78 -4.07 20.91
CA SER A 206 21.83 -2.60 21.06
C SER A 206 22.52 -1.80 19.95
N ASP A 207 23.12 -2.43 18.93
CA ASP A 207 24.10 -1.74 18.06
C ASP A 207 23.65 -1.52 16.60
N ALA A 208 22.49 -2.02 16.19
CA ALA A 208 22.22 -2.17 14.74
C ALA A 208 21.21 -1.19 14.13
N VAL A 209 20.44 -0.43 14.91
CA VAL A 209 19.35 0.35 14.32
C VAL A 209 19.53 1.84 14.49
N LYS A 210 19.79 2.52 13.40
CA LYS A 210 19.77 3.99 13.37
C LYS A 210 18.33 4.47 13.53
N PRO A 211 18.04 5.44 14.41
CA PRO A 211 16.70 5.98 14.63
C PRO A 211 16.11 6.70 13.41
N SER A 212 16.92 6.97 12.39
CA SER A 212 16.49 7.48 11.09
C SER A 212 17.40 6.91 10.01
N ASN A 213 16.80 6.38 8.95
CA ASN A 213 17.52 5.82 7.82
C ASN A 213 16.79 6.15 6.52
N THR A 214 17.56 6.60 5.51
CA THR A 214 17.08 6.80 4.14
C THR A 214 17.82 5.86 3.22
N GLN A 215 17.09 5.14 2.39
CA GLN A 215 17.62 4.17 1.44
C GLN A 215 16.96 4.39 0.09
N SER A 216 17.72 4.24 -1.00
CA SER A 216 17.24 4.27 -2.37
C SER A 216 17.56 2.96 -3.07
N TYR A 217 16.63 2.50 -3.91
CA TYR A 217 16.73 1.27 -4.67
C TYR A 217 16.19 1.50 -6.06
N TRP A 218 16.83 0.90 -7.06
CA TRP A 218 16.46 1.06 -8.45
C TRP A 218 15.74 -0.18 -8.97
N GLY A 219 14.66 0.06 -9.72
CA GLY A 219 13.99 -0.95 -10.53
C GLY A 219 13.99 -0.49 -11.97
N TYR A 220 14.10 -1.43 -12.91
CA TYR A 220 14.11 -1.12 -14.32
C TYR A 220 13.57 -2.30 -15.13
N GLY A 221 13.17 -2.04 -16.35
CA GLY A 221 12.69 -3.11 -17.20
C GLY A 221 12.35 -2.66 -18.61
N VAL A 222 12.02 -3.65 -19.41
CA VAL A 222 11.59 -3.51 -20.79
C VAL A 222 10.45 -4.46 -21.06
N GLY A 223 9.46 -3.99 -21.81
CA GLY A 223 8.37 -4.81 -22.31
C GLY A 223 8.23 -4.60 -23.81
N THR A 224 7.92 -5.64 -24.53
CA THR A 224 7.62 -5.58 -25.96
C THR A 224 6.39 -6.41 -26.29
N ARG A 225 5.60 -5.92 -27.24
CA ARG A 225 4.46 -6.61 -27.83
C ARG A 225 4.55 -6.51 -29.33
N LEU A 226 4.54 -7.65 -29.99
CA LEU A 226 4.50 -7.75 -31.44
C LEU A 226 3.21 -8.45 -31.90
N THR A 227 2.37 -7.75 -32.63
CA THR A 227 1.22 -8.33 -33.31
C THR A 227 1.68 -8.82 -34.67
N VAL A 228 1.83 -10.13 -34.83
CA VAL A 228 2.28 -10.77 -36.07
C VAL A 228 1.14 -10.76 -37.10
N SER A 229 -0.07 -11.11 -36.65
CA SER A 229 -1.32 -11.09 -37.41
C SER A 229 -2.50 -11.02 -36.43
N GLU A 230 -3.73 -10.84 -36.92
CA GLU A 230 -4.92 -10.81 -36.03
C GLU A 230 -5.01 -11.99 -35.06
N PRO A 231 -4.79 -13.25 -35.47
CA PRO A 231 -4.86 -14.37 -34.54
C PRO A 231 -3.60 -14.53 -33.66
N TRP A 232 -2.50 -13.80 -33.91
CA TRP A 232 -1.22 -14.05 -33.25
C TRP A 232 -0.51 -12.77 -32.77
N ALA A 233 -0.31 -12.67 -31.50
CA ALA A 233 0.56 -11.66 -30.92
C ALA A 233 1.46 -12.25 -29.83
N ILE A 234 2.68 -11.76 -29.75
CA ILE A 234 3.69 -12.17 -28.77
C ILE A 234 3.98 -10.99 -27.86
N LYS A 235 4.09 -11.25 -26.57
CA LYS A 235 4.59 -10.29 -25.60
C LYS A 235 5.78 -10.89 -24.85
N ALA A 236 6.79 -10.07 -24.61
CA ALA A 236 7.93 -10.43 -23.77
C ALA A 236 8.24 -9.28 -22.83
N SER A 237 8.67 -9.58 -21.62
CA SER A 237 9.13 -8.55 -20.69
C SER A 237 10.22 -9.08 -19.78
N TYR A 238 11.07 -8.15 -19.37
CA TYR A 238 12.03 -8.32 -18.30
C TYR A 238 11.89 -7.17 -17.31
N GLU A 239 11.93 -7.45 -16.02
CA GLU A 239 11.92 -6.46 -14.96
C GLU A 239 12.83 -6.88 -13.81
N HIS A 240 13.75 -5.99 -13.44
CA HIS A 240 14.33 -5.97 -12.10
C HIS A 240 13.39 -5.20 -11.19
N SER A 241 12.67 -5.88 -10.32
CA SER A 241 11.69 -5.26 -9.43
C SER A 241 12.17 -5.24 -7.98
N VAL A 242 11.74 -4.20 -7.24
CA VAL A 242 12.04 -4.01 -5.83
C VAL A 242 10.73 -3.88 -5.06
N ARG A 243 10.58 -4.67 -4.00
CA ARG A 243 9.48 -4.58 -3.05
C ARG A 243 9.97 -3.96 -1.74
N LEU A 244 9.55 -2.72 -1.48
CA LEU A 244 9.81 -2.09 -0.18
C LEU A 244 8.90 -2.68 0.91
N PRO A 245 9.40 -2.98 2.13
CA PRO A 245 8.57 -3.39 3.26
C PRO A 245 7.46 -2.38 3.53
N ILE A 246 6.28 -2.85 3.89
CA ILE A 246 5.16 -1.95 4.26
C ILE A 246 5.25 -1.51 5.72
N ALA A 247 4.55 -0.43 6.07
CA ALA A 247 4.58 0.13 7.42
C ALA A 247 4.21 -0.90 8.50
N ARG A 248 3.28 -1.81 8.20
CA ARG A 248 2.86 -2.86 9.13
C ARG A 248 3.96 -3.90 9.39
N GLU A 249 4.81 -4.19 8.40
CA GLU A 249 5.93 -5.11 8.54
C GLU A 249 7.07 -4.48 9.36
N LEU A 250 7.36 -3.20 9.11
CA LEU A 250 8.41 -2.47 9.82
C LEU A 250 8.01 -2.05 11.23
N LEU A 251 6.79 -1.53 11.41
CA LEU A 251 6.31 -0.88 12.63
C LEU A 251 5.33 -1.74 13.43
N GLY A 252 5.01 -2.93 12.94
CA GLY A 252 4.04 -3.83 13.55
C GLY A 252 2.59 -3.33 13.45
N ASN A 253 1.66 -4.08 14.01
CA ASN A 253 0.24 -3.73 14.08
C ASN A 253 -0.27 -3.53 15.52
N GLY A 254 0.64 -3.59 16.49
CA GLY A 254 0.33 -3.43 17.89
C GLY A 254 -0.42 -4.60 18.53
N SER A 255 -0.58 -5.73 17.83
CA SER A 255 -1.34 -6.89 18.30
C SER A 255 -0.60 -8.19 17.99
N THR A 256 -0.65 -8.62 16.72
CA THR A 256 -0.16 -9.93 16.27
C THR A 256 1.12 -9.86 15.45
N ILE A 257 1.46 -8.68 14.94
CA ILE A 257 2.67 -8.44 14.14
C ILE A 257 3.61 -7.54 14.95
N TYR A 258 4.75 -8.10 15.32
CA TYR A 258 5.80 -7.35 16.00
C TYR A 258 6.57 -6.47 15.00
N PRO A 259 7.05 -5.28 15.42
CA PRO A 259 7.91 -4.44 14.59
C PRO A 259 9.20 -5.17 14.19
N ASN A 260 9.60 -5.01 12.92
CA ASN A 260 10.91 -5.44 12.45
C ASN A 260 11.52 -4.36 11.54
N ILE A 261 12.19 -3.40 12.13
CA ILE A 261 12.81 -2.28 11.41
C ILE A 261 14.09 -2.65 10.66
N ALA A 262 14.59 -3.88 10.86
CA ALA A 262 15.74 -4.41 10.15
C ALA A 262 15.39 -5.09 8.82
N LEU A 263 14.09 -5.18 8.47
CA LEU A 263 13.66 -5.75 7.19
C LEU A 263 14.28 -4.98 6.03
N ARG A 264 14.85 -5.74 5.10
CA ARG A 264 15.40 -5.22 3.85
C ARG A 264 14.36 -5.35 2.73
N PRO A 265 14.43 -4.49 1.71
CA PRO A 265 13.67 -4.71 0.49
C PRO A 265 14.01 -6.03 -0.16
N GLU A 266 13.01 -6.61 -0.79
CA GLU A 266 13.15 -7.79 -1.62
C GLU A 266 13.39 -7.33 -3.07
N SER A 267 14.22 -8.05 -3.82
CA SER A 267 14.41 -7.83 -5.25
C SER A 267 14.19 -9.13 -6.01
N SER A 268 13.69 -9.02 -7.23
CA SER A 268 13.48 -10.16 -8.11
C SER A 268 13.79 -9.78 -9.56
N GLU A 269 14.29 -10.75 -10.31
CA GLU A 269 14.44 -10.72 -11.75
C GLU A 269 13.28 -11.49 -12.36
N ASN A 270 12.45 -10.81 -13.13
CA ASN A 270 11.24 -11.39 -13.67
C ASN A 270 11.30 -11.41 -15.19
N PHE A 271 11.19 -12.59 -15.79
CA PHE A 271 11.08 -12.77 -17.23
C PHE A 271 9.71 -13.32 -17.57
N ASN A 272 9.04 -12.71 -18.52
CA ASN A 272 7.73 -13.16 -18.98
C ASN A 272 7.76 -13.30 -20.51
N LEU A 273 7.12 -14.36 -20.99
CA LEU A 273 6.86 -14.59 -22.42
C LEU A 273 5.42 -15.05 -22.57
N GLY A 274 4.68 -14.39 -23.45
CA GLY A 274 3.27 -14.69 -23.69
C GLY A 274 2.93 -14.75 -25.17
N LEU A 275 2.00 -15.64 -25.51
CA LEU A 275 1.35 -15.75 -26.81
C LEU A 275 -0.14 -15.51 -26.60
N PHE A 276 -0.72 -14.64 -27.38
CA PHE A 276 -2.15 -14.33 -27.30
C PHE A 276 -2.73 -13.96 -28.65
N GLY A 277 -4.03 -14.06 -28.79
CA GLY A 277 -4.71 -13.68 -30.02
C GLY A 277 -6.20 -13.91 -29.99
N ASN A 278 -6.80 -13.63 -31.13
CA ASN A 278 -8.22 -13.79 -31.37
C ASN A 278 -8.42 -14.54 -32.70
N ILE A 279 -9.10 -15.68 -32.64
CA ILE A 279 -9.44 -16.49 -33.79
C ILE A 279 -10.92 -16.38 -34.05
N THR A 280 -11.31 -15.89 -35.22
CA THR A 280 -12.71 -15.89 -35.66
C THR A 280 -13.06 -17.27 -36.27
N LEU A 281 -13.82 -18.06 -35.52
CA LEU A 281 -14.24 -19.41 -35.92
C LEU A 281 -15.44 -19.36 -36.86
N ALA A 282 -16.32 -18.37 -36.66
CA ALA A 282 -17.52 -18.08 -37.47
C ALA A 282 -17.90 -16.60 -37.27
N PRO A 283 -18.80 -16.03 -38.11
CA PRO A 283 -19.19 -14.60 -37.99
C PRO A 283 -19.63 -14.15 -36.59
N SER A 284 -20.17 -15.07 -35.79
CA SER A 284 -20.63 -14.80 -34.41
C SER A 284 -19.82 -15.51 -33.32
N HIS A 285 -18.71 -16.17 -33.68
CA HIS A 285 -17.94 -16.95 -32.73
C HIS A 285 -16.45 -16.52 -32.77
N HIS A 286 -15.98 -15.94 -31.66
CA HIS A 286 -14.59 -15.51 -31.47
C HIS A 286 -13.98 -16.27 -30.32
N LEU A 287 -12.81 -16.84 -30.53
CA LEU A 287 -11.99 -17.49 -29.51
C LEU A 287 -10.82 -16.57 -29.13
N TYR A 288 -10.82 -16.08 -27.91
CA TYR A 288 -9.67 -15.38 -27.32
C TYR A 288 -8.83 -16.38 -26.56
N TYR A 289 -7.52 -16.32 -26.74
CA TYR A 289 -6.59 -17.17 -26.01
C TYR A 289 -5.37 -16.39 -25.53
N GLU A 290 -4.81 -16.82 -24.42
CA GLU A 290 -3.59 -16.29 -23.86
C GLU A 290 -2.84 -17.41 -23.12
N VAL A 291 -1.57 -17.59 -23.45
CA VAL A 291 -0.66 -18.52 -22.78
C VAL A 291 0.57 -17.74 -22.33
N ASN A 292 0.88 -17.78 -21.03
CA ASN A 292 2.00 -17.06 -20.44
C ASN A 292 2.93 -18.04 -19.70
N GLY A 293 4.23 -17.88 -19.92
CA GLY A 293 5.29 -18.44 -19.08
C GLY A 293 6.00 -17.31 -18.34
N PHE A 294 6.43 -17.58 -17.11
CA PHE A 294 7.20 -16.64 -16.30
C PHE A 294 8.22 -17.37 -15.44
N ILE A 295 9.31 -16.68 -15.16
CA ILE A 295 10.39 -17.13 -14.26
C ILE A 295 10.74 -15.96 -13.37
#